data_f301a182f41eff0341ea547767fb2ef5
#
_entry.id   f301a182f41eff0341ea547767fb2ef5
#
_cell.length_a   1.000
_cell.length_b   1.000
_cell.length_c   1.000
_cell.angle_alpha   90.00
_cell.angle_beta   90.00
_cell.angle_gamma   90.00
#
_symmetry.space_group_name_H-M   'P 1'
#
loop_
_entity.id
_entity.type
_entity.pdbx_description
1 polymer ?
#
loop_
_entity_poly.entity_id
_entity_poly.type
_entity_poly.pdbx_seq_one_letter_code
_entity_poly.pdbx_strand_id
1 'polypeptide(L)'
;MTNRYNNRRQYFDELARTSKEYLSEYIRSYKDLSPGSLVLEIGCGEGGNLVPFAEKGCQVYGIDISAGKIDNARKFFADCGLEGTFICSDFLKMDLTAYIAKYDLIIMHDVIEHIEPEHKATFLNQAKMLLKRDGVMMIAFPAWAMPFGGHQQICRHPLCRLPFIHLLPRSLYRKYLKIMGESETRINELISIRRSGMIIENFEGLCAKTDCRIIDRTLWLINPHYKAKFGLTPRRLPLLFCNSRWLRSHMSTSCQYMLSVTTHT
;
A
#
# COMPACT_ATOMS: atom_id res chain seq x y z
N MET A 1 0.14 -5.50 -20.97
CA MET A 1 0.23 -4.98 -19.58
C MET A 1 1.51 -4.17 -19.29
N THR A 2 2.58 -4.37 -20.05
CA THR A 2 3.88 -3.70 -19.86
C THR A 2 3.88 -2.19 -20.13
N ASN A 3 2.99 -1.67 -20.97
CA ASN A 3 2.99 -0.25 -21.36
C ASN A 3 2.47 0.72 -20.29
N ARG A 4 1.61 0.29 -19.35
CA ARG A 4 1.06 1.15 -18.30
C ARG A 4 2.07 1.53 -17.22
N TYR A 5 2.92 0.59 -16.81
CA TYR A 5 3.99 0.90 -15.84
C TYR A 5 5.04 1.86 -16.40
N ASN A 6 5.14 1.95 -17.74
CA ASN A 6 6.01 2.90 -18.42
C ASN A 6 5.35 4.29 -18.56
N ASN A 7 4.01 4.39 -18.48
CA ASN A 7 3.30 5.67 -18.48
C ASN A 7 2.99 6.09 -17.04
N ARG A 8 3.98 6.72 -16.38
CA ARG A 8 3.89 7.12 -14.98
C ARG A 8 2.80 8.15 -14.73
N ARG A 9 2.53 9.04 -15.69
CA ARG A 9 1.44 10.02 -15.59
C ARG A 9 0.08 9.34 -15.59
N GLN A 10 -0.15 8.39 -16.47
CA GLN A 10 -1.41 7.63 -16.47
C GLN A 10 -1.62 6.90 -15.14
N TYR A 11 -0.56 6.31 -14.57
CA TYR A 11 -0.65 5.63 -13.28
C TYR A 11 -0.99 6.59 -12.14
N PHE A 12 -0.37 7.77 -12.11
CA PHE A 12 -0.71 8.86 -11.17
C PHE A 12 -2.20 9.24 -11.28
N ASP A 13 -2.71 9.47 -12.49
CA ASP A 13 -4.10 9.87 -12.72
C ASP A 13 -5.09 8.76 -12.31
N GLU A 14 -4.74 7.48 -12.54
CA GLU A 14 -5.53 6.32 -12.09
C GLU A 14 -5.59 6.22 -10.56
N LEU A 15 -4.47 6.46 -9.85
CA LEU A 15 -4.43 6.50 -8.39
C LEU A 15 -5.21 7.68 -7.84
N ALA A 16 -5.05 8.88 -8.41
CA ALA A 16 -5.79 10.07 -7.99
C ALA A 16 -7.31 9.86 -8.08
N ARG A 17 -7.78 9.29 -9.19
CA ARG A 17 -9.19 8.93 -9.37
C ARG A 17 -9.66 7.90 -8.34
N THR A 18 -8.90 6.83 -8.15
CA THR A 18 -9.26 5.78 -7.17
C THR A 18 -9.28 6.34 -5.76
N SER A 19 -8.31 7.17 -5.41
CA SER A 19 -8.24 7.83 -4.10
C SER A 19 -9.44 8.75 -3.87
N LYS A 20 -9.82 9.55 -4.87
CA LYS A 20 -10.97 10.45 -4.80
C LYS A 20 -12.29 9.70 -4.63
N GLU A 21 -12.50 8.61 -5.39
CA GLU A 21 -13.76 7.87 -5.39
C GLU A 21 -13.93 6.92 -4.20
N TYR A 22 -12.83 6.38 -3.65
CA TYR A 22 -12.92 5.30 -2.66
C TYR A 22 -12.09 5.54 -1.40
N LEU A 23 -10.82 5.98 -1.52
CA LEU A 23 -9.94 6.10 -0.39
C LEU A 23 -10.34 7.26 0.52
N SER A 24 -10.58 8.44 -0.05
CA SER A 24 -10.98 9.63 0.70
C SER A 24 -12.33 9.45 1.39
N GLU A 25 -13.28 8.77 0.72
CA GLU A 25 -14.59 8.45 1.30
C GLU A 25 -14.47 7.43 2.45
N TYR A 26 -13.63 6.41 2.29
CA TYR A 26 -13.36 5.47 3.37
C TYR A 26 -12.76 6.17 4.58
N ILE A 27 -11.73 7.01 4.37
CA ILE A 27 -11.07 7.76 5.45
C ILE A 27 -12.04 8.71 6.15
N ARG A 28 -12.90 9.40 5.40
CA ARG A 28 -13.89 10.34 5.94
C ARG A 28 -14.84 9.71 6.96
N SER A 29 -15.10 8.41 6.85
CA SER A 29 -15.93 7.66 7.80
C SER A 29 -15.31 7.55 9.21
N TYR A 30 -13.99 7.80 9.33
CA TYR A 30 -13.24 7.63 10.58
C TYR A 30 -12.50 8.89 11.02
N LYS A 31 -12.14 9.76 10.10
CA LYS A 31 -11.47 11.04 10.37
C LYS A 31 -11.95 12.09 9.39
N ASP A 32 -12.60 13.12 9.91
CA ASP A 32 -12.88 14.30 9.10
C ASP A 32 -11.62 15.17 9.02
N LEU A 33 -11.21 15.46 7.81
CA LEU A 33 -10.08 16.31 7.50
C LEU A 33 -10.59 17.65 6.99
N SER A 34 -10.08 18.73 7.53
CA SER A 34 -10.37 20.10 7.12
C SER A 34 -9.19 20.73 6.36
N PRO A 35 -9.38 21.88 5.69
CA PRO A 35 -8.25 22.65 5.19
C PRO A 35 -7.20 22.90 6.29
N GLY A 36 -5.92 22.69 5.95
CA GLY A 36 -4.80 22.74 6.90
C GLY A 36 -4.52 21.45 7.68
N SER A 37 -5.38 20.42 7.64
CA SER A 37 -5.02 19.09 8.18
C SER A 37 -3.76 18.54 7.50
N LEU A 38 -2.89 17.87 8.27
CA LEU A 38 -1.65 17.31 7.76
C LEU A 38 -1.82 15.83 7.41
N VAL A 39 -1.54 15.50 6.15
CA VAL A 39 -1.65 14.14 5.60
C VAL A 39 -0.27 13.69 5.11
N LEU A 40 0.17 12.54 5.58
CA LEU A 40 1.41 11.90 5.15
C LEU A 40 1.11 10.60 4.40
N GLU A 41 1.72 10.38 3.25
CA GLU A 41 1.79 9.06 2.61
C GLU A 41 3.21 8.54 2.64
N ILE A 42 3.41 7.37 3.30
CA ILE A 42 4.68 6.65 3.32
C ILE A 42 4.66 5.64 2.18
N GLY A 43 5.66 5.70 1.29
CA GLY A 43 5.68 4.95 0.02
C GLY A 43 4.79 5.60 -1.02
N CYS A 44 4.77 6.92 -1.10
CA CYS A 44 3.81 7.69 -1.90
C CYS A 44 3.94 7.51 -3.43
N GLY A 45 5.03 6.92 -3.91
CA GLY A 45 5.28 6.85 -5.34
C GLY A 45 5.26 8.24 -5.98
N GLU A 46 4.41 8.41 -6.99
CA GLU A 46 4.17 9.69 -7.67
C GLU A 46 3.15 10.59 -6.95
N GLY A 47 2.63 10.20 -5.80
CA GLY A 47 1.73 11.02 -4.98
C GLY A 47 0.26 11.03 -5.42
N GLY A 48 -0.16 10.15 -6.32
CA GLY A 48 -1.54 10.14 -6.83
C GLY A 48 -2.60 10.01 -5.74
N ASN A 49 -2.37 9.21 -4.70
CA ASN A 49 -3.31 9.06 -3.60
C ASN A 49 -3.50 10.35 -2.78
N LEU A 50 -2.53 11.26 -2.79
CA LEU A 50 -2.57 12.51 -2.04
C LEU A 50 -3.39 13.62 -2.72
N VAL A 51 -3.67 13.49 -4.02
CA VAL A 51 -4.38 14.51 -4.82
C VAL A 51 -5.69 14.96 -4.18
N PRO A 52 -6.65 14.08 -3.81
CA PRO A 52 -7.94 14.56 -3.28
C PRO A 52 -7.82 15.27 -1.92
N PHE A 53 -6.78 15.00 -1.17
CA PHE A 53 -6.50 15.69 0.10
C PHE A 53 -5.91 17.08 -0.15
N ALA A 54 -4.99 17.21 -1.11
CA ALA A 54 -4.47 18.51 -1.55
C ALA A 54 -5.59 19.38 -2.15
N GLU A 55 -6.47 18.83 -3.00
CA GLU A 55 -7.66 19.51 -3.53
C GLU A 55 -8.59 20.01 -2.41
N LYS A 56 -8.66 19.31 -1.28
CA LYS A 56 -9.44 19.71 -0.09
C LYS A 56 -8.76 20.79 0.76
N GLY A 57 -7.54 21.20 0.41
CA GLY A 57 -6.75 22.19 1.15
C GLY A 57 -5.95 21.61 2.32
N CYS A 58 -5.77 20.28 2.39
CA CYS A 58 -4.86 19.67 3.35
C CYS A 58 -3.40 19.92 2.95
N GLN A 59 -2.51 20.01 3.94
CA GLN A 59 -1.08 20.01 3.71
C GLN A 59 -0.61 18.57 3.54
N VAL A 60 -0.17 18.21 2.32
CA VAL A 60 0.19 16.83 1.99
C VAL A 60 1.70 16.64 1.95
N TYR A 61 2.13 15.52 2.49
CA TYR A 61 3.52 15.07 2.55
C TYR A 61 3.63 13.68 1.96
N GLY A 62 4.62 13.44 1.11
CA GLY A 62 4.92 12.14 0.53
C GLY A 62 6.36 11.74 0.78
N ILE A 63 6.59 10.51 1.21
CA ILE A 63 7.93 9.92 1.35
C ILE A 63 8.00 8.68 0.46
N ASP A 64 9.02 8.59 -0.39
CA ASP A 64 9.35 7.37 -1.17
C ASP A 64 10.87 7.25 -1.31
N ILE A 65 11.36 6.02 -1.39
CA ILE A 65 12.80 5.74 -1.55
C ILE A 65 13.29 6.01 -2.98
N SER A 66 12.39 6.10 -3.96
CA SER A 66 12.70 6.26 -5.37
C SER A 66 12.77 7.73 -5.77
N ALA A 67 13.98 8.24 -6.04
CA ALA A 67 14.17 9.62 -6.48
C ALA A 67 13.34 9.98 -7.73
N GLY A 68 13.32 9.08 -8.74
CA GLY A 68 12.56 9.33 -9.97
C GLY A 68 11.04 9.41 -9.76
N LYS A 69 10.48 8.67 -8.78
CA LYS A 69 9.07 8.80 -8.43
C LYS A 69 8.79 10.12 -7.70
N ILE A 70 9.67 10.53 -6.81
CA ILE A 70 9.56 11.81 -6.09
C ILE A 70 9.66 13.00 -7.05
N ASP A 71 10.55 12.95 -8.04
CA ASP A 71 10.65 13.98 -9.06
C ASP A 71 9.37 14.05 -9.92
N ASN A 72 8.81 12.90 -10.28
CA ASN A 72 7.51 12.83 -10.94
C ASN A 72 6.39 13.39 -10.05
N ALA A 73 6.37 13.08 -8.75
CA ALA A 73 5.36 13.58 -7.81
C ALA A 73 5.36 15.11 -7.77
N ARG A 74 6.53 15.73 -7.63
CA ARG A 74 6.68 17.20 -7.65
C ARG A 74 6.16 17.79 -8.97
N LYS A 75 6.58 17.21 -10.09
CA LYS A 75 6.13 17.63 -11.42
C LYS A 75 4.63 17.50 -11.60
N PHE A 76 4.05 16.33 -11.28
CA PHE A 76 2.64 16.07 -11.52
C PHE A 76 1.73 16.90 -10.63
N PHE A 77 2.14 17.17 -9.39
CA PHE A 77 1.45 18.12 -8.51
C PHE A 77 1.48 19.55 -9.07
N ALA A 78 2.65 20.03 -9.50
CA ALA A 78 2.76 21.34 -10.14
C ALA A 78 1.91 21.43 -11.42
N ASP A 79 1.90 20.40 -12.27
CA ASP A 79 1.06 20.33 -13.48
C ASP A 79 -0.45 20.38 -13.15
N CYS A 80 -0.84 19.93 -11.95
CA CYS A 80 -2.23 20.00 -11.46
C CYS A 80 -2.55 21.30 -10.69
N GLY A 81 -1.58 22.20 -10.53
CA GLY A 81 -1.74 23.41 -9.71
C GLY A 81 -1.89 23.12 -8.21
N LEU A 82 -1.35 21.99 -7.75
CA LEU A 82 -1.42 21.54 -6.36
C LEU A 82 -0.06 21.71 -5.68
N GLU A 83 -0.10 21.91 -4.37
CA GLU A 83 1.09 21.97 -3.52
C GLU A 83 1.23 20.68 -2.71
N GLY A 84 2.48 20.24 -2.49
CA GLY A 84 2.82 19.08 -1.67
C GLY A 84 4.30 19.02 -1.37
N THR A 85 4.65 18.45 -0.22
CA THR A 85 6.05 18.25 0.19
C THR A 85 6.44 16.80 -0.07
N PHE A 86 7.39 16.58 -1.00
CA PHE A 86 7.84 15.24 -1.40
C PHE A 86 9.30 15.02 -1.03
N ILE A 87 9.59 13.98 -0.24
CA ILE A 87 10.89 13.67 0.35
C ILE A 87 11.37 12.31 -0.20
N CYS A 88 12.56 12.31 -0.82
CA CYS A 88 13.23 11.09 -1.22
C CYS A 88 14.04 10.55 -0.04
N SER A 89 13.57 9.51 0.63
CA SER A 89 14.26 8.91 1.77
C SER A 89 13.82 7.48 2.02
N ASP A 90 14.72 6.68 2.60
CA ASP A 90 14.38 5.42 3.25
C ASP A 90 13.73 5.73 4.61
N PHE A 91 12.43 5.50 4.73
CA PHE A 91 11.67 5.84 5.94
C PHE A 91 12.22 5.18 7.20
N LEU A 92 12.77 3.95 7.11
CA LEU A 92 13.36 3.26 8.25
C LEU A 92 14.64 3.93 8.79
N LYS A 93 15.31 4.75 7.96
CA LYS A 93 16.59 5.40 8.29
C LYS A 93 16.46 6.90 8.45
N MET A 94 15.28 7.45 8.20
CA MET A 94 15.03 8.88 8.25
C MET A 94 15.06 9.38 9.70
N ASP A 95 15.63 10.56 9.94
CA ASP A 95 15.42 11.28 11.19
C ASP A 95 13.97 11.79 11.24
N LEU A 96 13.21 11.26 12.18
CA LEU A 96 11.79 11.55 12.35
C LEU A 96 11.50 12.61 13.40
N THR A 97 12.50 13.14 14.08
CA THR A 97 12.36 14.05 15.24
C THR A 97 11.46 15.25 14.95
N ALA A 98 11.60 15.86 13.77
CA ALA A 98 10.82 17.04 13.36
C ALA A 98 9.37 16.69 12.93
N TYR A 99 9.01 15.42 12.90
CA TYR A 99 7.72 14.93 12.39
C TYR A 99 6.86 14.25 13.48
N ILE A 100 7.37 14.10 14.70
CA ILE A 100 6.66 13.45 15.83
C ILE A 100 5.35 14.19 16.12
N ALA A 101 4.28 13.41 16.32
CA ALA A 101 2.93 13.86 16.67
C ALA A 101 2.37 14.99 15.75
N LYS A 102 2.70 14.93 14.46
CA LYS A 102 2.44 16.01 13.51
C LYS A 102 1.22 15.75 12.62
N TYR A 103 0.93 14.51 12.25
CA TYR A 103 -0.01 14.17 11.20
C TYR A 103 -1.39 13.77 11.74
N ASP A 104 -2.44 14.26 11.07
CA ASP A 104 -3.83 13.88 11.31
C ASP A 104 -4.16 12.54 10.66
N LEU A 105 -3.52 12.27 9.52
CA LEU A 105 -3.68 11.05 8.75
C LEU A 105 -2.32 10.57 8.23
N ILE A 106 -2.06 9.27 8.38
CA ILE A 106 -0.98 8.59 7.66
C ILE A 106 -1.58 7.54 6.74
N ILE A 107 -1.12 7.51 5.49
CA ILE A 107 -1.50 6.55 4.47
C ILE A 107 -0.30 5.66 4.16
N MET A 108 -0.52 4.34 4.10
CA MET A 108 0.42 3.35 3.58
C MET A 108 -0.34 2.43 2.63
N HIS A 109 -0.16 2.64 1.34
CA HIS A 109 -0.84 1.87 0.30
C HIS A 109 0.16 1.04 -0.51
N ASP A 110 0.04 -0.30 -0.44
CA ASP A 110 0.94 -1.26 -1.09
C ASP A 110 2.42 -1.06 -0.70
N VAL A 111 2.70 -0.96 0.61
CA VAL A 111 4.03 -0.74 1.19
C VAL A 111 4.45 -1.84 2.15
N ILE A 112 3.60 -2.19 3.12
CA ILE A 112 3.96 -3.08 4.24
C ILE A 112 4.37 -4.49 3.78
N GLU A 113 3.87 -4.95 2.65
CA GLU A 113 4.23 -6.22 2.02
C GLU A 113 5.63 -6.23 1.41
N HIS A 114 6.25 -5.07 1.22
CA HIS A 114 7.63 -4.92 0.72
C HIS A 114 8.66 -4.76 1.83
N ILE A 115 8.22 -4.49 3.06
CA ILE A 115 9.12 -4.36 4.21
C ILE A 115 9.55 -5.77 4.67
N GLU A 116 10.84 -5.97 4.91
CA GLU A 116 11.34 -7.24 5.42
C GLU A 116 10.72 -7.56 6.79
N PRO A 117 10.41 -8.84 7.09
CA PRO A 117 9.65 -9.23 8.29
C PRO A 117 10.21 -8.68 9.60
N GLU A 118 11.54 -8.65 9.74
CA GLU A 118 12.26 -8.15 10.92
C GLU A 118 12.09 -6.64 11.14
N HIS A 119 11.78 -5.87 10.11
CA HIS A 119 11.64 -4.41 10.16
C HIS A 119 10.19 -3.93 10.24
N LYS A 120 9.19 -4.80 10.02
CA LYS A 120 7.78 -4.40 9.99
C LYS A 120 7.30 -3.76 11.30
N ALA A 121 7.71 -4.30 12.45
CA ALA A 121 7.33 -3.73 13.74
C ALA A 121 7.96 -2.35 13.97
N THR A 122 9.24 -2.19 13.65
CA THR A 122 9.93 -0.90 13.71
C THR A 122 9.27 0.11 12.78
N PHE A 123 8.99 -0.29 11.54
CA PHE A 123 8.33 0.55 10.54
C PHE A 123 6.96 1.06 11.02
N LEU A 124 6.12 0.19 11.58
CA LEU A 124 4.81 0.55 12.08
C LEU A 124 4.90 1.44 13.33
N ASN A 125 5.85 1.16 14.25
CA ASN A 125 6.09 2.00 15.42
C ASN A 125 6.59 3.40 15.04
N GLN A 126 7.50 3.51 14.08
CA GLN A 126 7.95 4.80 13.56
C GLN A 126 6.79 5.60 12.96
N ALA A 127 5.96 4.96 12.12
CA ALA A 127 4.78 5.63 11.58
C ALA A 127 3.80 6.08 12.68
N LYS A 128 3.57 5.23 13.70
CA LYS A 128 2.73 5.54 14.85
C LYS A 128 3.19 6.79 15.61
N MET A 129 4.51 6.96 15.79
CA MET A 129 5.06 8.14 16.48
C MET A 129 4.76 9.46 15.77
N LEU A 130 4.52 9.44 14.47
CA LEU A 130 4.25 10.64 13.68
C LEU A 130 2.80 11.09 13.78
N LEU A 131 1.87 10.24 14.23
CA LEU A 131 0.46 10.57 14.38
C LEU A 131 0.22 11.51 15.56
N LYS A 132 -0.70 12.47 15.39
CA LYS A 132 -1.32 13.16 16.50
C LYS A 132 -2.08 12.18 17.40
N ARG A 133 -2.41 12.61 18.63
CA ARG A 133 -3.14 11.78 19.60
C ARG A 133 -4.48 11.24 19.05
N ASP A 134 -5.19 12.04 18.25
CA ASP A 134 -6.45 11.71 17.58
C ASP A 134 -6.28 11.37 16.11
N GLY A 135 -5.03 11.23 15.66
CA GLY A 135 -4.68 10.86 14.30
C GLY A 135 -5.02 9.40 13.98
N VAL A 136 -5.22 9.12 12.70
CA VAL A 136 -5.51 7.77 12.21
C VAL A 136 -4.52 7.35 11.13
N MET A 137 -4.35 6.05 10.98
CA MET A 137 -3.48 5.47 9.96
C MET A 137 -4.30 4.53 9.08
N MET A 138 -4.29 4.76 7.78
CA MET A 138 -4.87 3.88 6.78
C MET A 138 -3.77 3.02 6.15
N ILE A 139 -3.92 1.70 6.23
CA ILE A 139 -2.99 0.76 5.62
C ILE A 139 -3.74 -0.14 4.66
N ALA A 140 -3.24 -0.27 3.44
CA ALA A 140 -3.76 -1.22 2.47
C ALA A 140 -2.63 -2.05 1.87
N PHE A 141 -2.90 -3.34 1.63
CA PHE A 141 -1.97 -4.28 1.01
C PHE A 141 -2.72 -5.42 0.32
N PRO A 142 -2.17 -6.03 -0.74
CA PRO A 142 -2.71 -7.27 -1.32
C PRO A 142 -2.43 -8.45 -0.38
N ALA A 143 -3.44 -9.32 -0.16
CA ALA A 143 -3.18 -10.55 0.59
C ALA A 143 -2.17 -11.42 -0.16
N TRP A 144 -1.12 -11.89 0.54
CA TRP A 144 -0.07 -12.71 -0.09
C TRP A 144 -0.62 -13.91 -0.86
N ALA A 145 -1.64 -14.60 -0.31
CA ALA A 145 -2.18 -15.83 -0.90
C ALA A 145 -3.17 -15.57 -2.05
N MET A 146 -3.52 -14.31 -2.36
CA MET A 146 -4.42 -14.00 -3.48
C MET A 146 -3.80 -14.37 -4.84
N PRO A 147 -4.56 -14.52 -5.93
CA PRO A 147 -4.08 -15.05 -7.21
C PRO A 147 -2.76 -14.47 -7.73
N PHE A 148 -2.51 -13.19 -7.45
CA PHE A 148 -1.35 -12.44 -7.92
C PHE A 148 -0.54 -11.78 -6.78
N GLY A 149 -0.70 -12.26 -5.55
CA GLY A 149 -0.01 -11.70 -4.36
C GLY A 149 1.50 -11.81 -4.38
N GLY A 150 2.05 -12.70 -5.21
CA GLY A 150 3.48 -12.85 -5.41
C GLY A 150 4.09 -11.90 -6.45
N HIS A 151 3.35 -10.94 -6.97
CA HIS A 151 3.77 -9.98 -8.00
C HIS A 151 4.32 -10.64 -9.28
N GLN A 152 3.96 -11.90 -9.53
CA GLN A 152 4.45 -12.68 -10.68
C GLN A 152 4.07 -12.09 -12.04
N GLN A 153 3.23 -11.06 -12.08
CA GLN A 153 2.91 -10.31 -13.30
C GLN A 153 4.12 -9.61 -13.93
N ILE A 154 5.21 -9.39 -13.15
CA ILE A 154 6.47 -8.82 -13.64
C ILE A 154 7.27 -9.81 -14.50
N CYS A 155 6.97 -11.11 -14.46
CA CYS A 155 7.64 -12.12 -15.27
C CYS A 155 7.52 -11.83 -16.77
N ARG A 156 8.55 -12.22 -17.54
CA ARG A 156 8.51 -12.15 -19.01
C ARG A 156 7.69 -13.29 -19.59
N HIS A 157 7.92 -14.49 -19.09
CA HIS A 157 7.26 -15.69 -19.61
C HIS A 157 5.78 -15.74 -19.16
N PRO A 158 4.81 -15.92 -20.10
CA PRO A 158 3.38 -15.93 -19.76
C PRO A 158 2.98 -16.96 -18.71
N LEU A 159 3.54 -18.17 -18.75
CA LEU A 159 3.25 -19.22 -17.77
C LEU A 159 3.70 -18.87 -16.36
N CYS A 160 4.74 -18.02 -16.19
CA CYS A 160 5.13 -17.52 -14.89
C CYS A 160 4.16 -16.48 -14.30
N ARG A 161 3.23 -15.96 -15.12
CA ARG A 161 2.19 -15.01 -14.70
C ARG A 161 0.89 -15.67 -14.28
N LEU A 162 0.82 -17.00 -14.28
CA LEU A 162 -0.39 -17.74 -13.88
C LEU A 162 -0.76 -17.41 -12.43
N PRO A 163 -2.08 -17.33 -12.12
CA PRO A 163 -2.52 -17.12 -10.75
C PRO A 163 -2.03 -18.26 -9.85
N PHE A 164 -1.72 -17.90 -8.59
CA PHE A 164 -1.28 -18.83 -7.53
C PHE A 164 0.07 -19.53 -7.72
N ILE A 165 0.78 -19.33 -8.85
CA ILE A 165 2.07 -20.00 -9.09
C ILE A 165 3.12 -19.67 -8.02
N HIS A 166 3.05 -18.48 -7.43
CA HIS A 166 3.93 -18.03 -6.35
C HIS A 166 3.73 -18.81 -5.04
N LEU A 167 2.62 -19.56 -4.90
CA LEU A 167 2.35 -20.40 -3.71
C LEU A 167 3.14 -21.72 -3.72
N LEU A 168 3.73 -22.11 -4.84
CA LEU A 168 4.63 -23.26 -4.91
C LEU A 168 5.70 -23.19 -3.82
N PRO A 169 6.19 -24.32 -3.26
CA PRO A 169 7.34 -24.33 -2.36
C PRO A 169 8.51 -23.52 -2.94
N ARG A 170 9.25 -22.80 -2.09
CA ARG A 170 10.30 -21.83 -2.52
C ARG A 170 11.30 -22.43 -3.51
N SER A 171 11.78 -23.64 -3.25
CA SER A 171 12.75 -24.33 -4.12
C SER A 171 12.14 -24.68 -5.48
N LEU A 172 10.89 -25.14 -5.48
CA LEU A 172 10.18 -25.51 -6.70
C LEU A 172 9.83 -24.25 -7.52
N TYR A 173 9.37 -23.18 -6.86
CA TYR A 173 9.09 -21.91 -7.53
C TYR A 173 10.34 -21.32 -8.19
N ARG A 174 11.47 -21.28 -7.45
CA ARG A 174 12.74 -20.82 -8.02
C ARG A 174 13.19 -21.67 -9.23
N LYS A 175 13.10 -22.99 -9.11
CA LYS A 175 13.45 -23.92 -10.22
C LYS A 175 12.55 -23.70 -11.42
N TYR A 176 11.25 -23.55 -11.19
CA TYR A 176 10.25 -23.27 -12.24
C TYR A 176 10.58 -21.97 -13.00
N LEU A 177 10.80 -20.86 -12.28
CA LEU A 177 11.16 -19.58 -12.90
C LEU A 177 12.44 -19.66 -13.72
N LYS A 178 13.44 -20.41 -13.23
CA LYS A 178 14.71 -20.61 -13.94
C LYS A 178 14.50 -21.42 -15.23
N ILE A 179 13.73 -22.51 -15.20
CA ILE A 179 13.40 -23.32 -16.37
C ILE A 179 12.65 -22.48 -17.42
N MET A 180 11.79 -21.57 -17.00
CA MET A 180 11.03 -20.66 -17.88
C MET A 180 11.87 -19.49 -18.41
N GLY A 181 13.17 -19.42 -18.09
CA GLY A 181 14.10 -18.42 -18.62
C GLY A 181 13.99 -17.04 -17.98
N GLU A 182 13.44 -16.93 -16.77
CA GLU A 182 13.47 -15.66 -16.03
C GLU A 182 14.89 -15.33 -15.56
N SER A 183 15.24 -14.04 -15.54
CA SER A 183 16.57 -13.59 -15.08
C SER A 183 16.75 -13.81 -13.58
N GLU A 184 18.00 -14.08 -13.14
CA GLU A 184 18.31 -14.24 -11.70
C GLU A 184 17.90 -13.00 -10.88
N THR A 185 18.04 -11.79 -11.43
CA THR A 185 17.60 -10.56 -10.77
C THR A 185 16.10 -10.61 -10.46
N ARG A 186 15.26 -10.99 -11.46
CA ARG A 186 13.82 -11.11 -11.29
C ARG A 186 13.42 -12.25 -10.36
N ILE A 187 14.13 -13.40 -10.46
CA ILE A 187 13.92 -14.52 -9.55
C ILE A 187 14.17 -14.09 -8.11
N ASN A 188 15.29 -13.38 -7.85
CA ASN A 188 15.62 -12.91 -6.51
C ASN A 188 14.61 -11.88 -5.98
N GLU A 189 14.13 -10.97 -6.85
CA GLU A 189 13.05 -10.03 -6.52
C GLU A 189 11.77 -10.76 -6.09
N LEU A 190 11.30 -11.73 -6.88
CA LEU A 190 10.11 -12.52 -6.56
C LEU A 190 10.26 -13.37 -5.29
N ILE A 191 11.45 -13.88 -5.02
CA ILE A 191 11.76 -14.63 -3.80
C ILE A 191 11.83 -13.67 -2.58
N SER A 192 12.32 -12.45 -2.74
CA SER A 192 12.26 -11.40 -1.70
C SER A 192 10.82 -11.00 -1.38
N ILE A 193 9.99 -10.73 -2.39
CA ILE A 193 8.57 -10.45 -2.23
C ILE A 193 7.85 -11.62 -1.51
N ARG A 194 8.22 -12.87 -1.80
CA ARG A 194 7.70 -14.03 -1.07
C ARG A 194 8.05 -14.00 0.42
N ARG A 195 9.24 -13.53 0.78
CA ARG A 195 9.69 -13.45 2.18
C ARG A 195 8.95 -12.34 2.93
N SER A 196 8.79 -11.20 2.29
CA SER A 196 8.16 -10.00 2.87
C SER A 196 6.64 -10.01 2.80
N GLY A 197 6.04 -10.84 1.92
CA GLY A 197 4.60 -10.90 1.66
C GLY A 197 3.74 -10.93 2.93
N MET A 198 2.63 -10.20 2.89
CA MET A 198 1.77 -10.00 4.06
C MET A 198 0.50 -10.84 3.97
N ILE A 199 0.21 -11.63 5.00
CA ILE A 199 -1.08 -12.26 5.20
C ILE A 199 -1.88 -11.51 6.28
N ILE A 200 -3.19 -11.64 6.22
CA ILE A 200 -4.13 -10.93 7.11
C ILE A 200 -3.80 -11.18 8.58
N GLU A 201 -3.60 -12.43 8.97
CA GLU A 201 -3.30 -12.83 10.35
C GLU A 201 -2.00 -12.25 10.87
N ASN A 202 -0.96 -12.21 10.03
CA ASN A 202 0.33 -11.64 10.40
C ASN A 202 0.24 -10.13 10.59
N PHE A 203 -0.58 -9.44 9.76
CA PHE A 203 -0.81 -8.02 9.91
C PHE A 203 -1.59 -7.70 11.19
N GLU A 204 -2.67 -8.44 11.48
CA GLU A 204 -3.45 -8.28 12.71
C GLU A 204 -2.60 -8.58 13.94
N GLY A 205 -1.74 -9.61 13.89
CA GLY A 205 -0.75 -9.90 14.95
C GLY A 205 0.33 -8.81 15.08
N LEU A 206 0.74 -8.19 13.97
CA LEU A 206 1.65 -7.06 13.99
C LEU A 206 1.01 -5.83 14.66
N CYS A 207 -0.25 -5.53 14.34
CA CYS A 207 -1.00 -4.45 15.01
C CYS A 207 -1.08 -4.67 16.52
N ALA A 208 -1.41 -5.90 16.96
CA ALA A 208 -1.45 -6.24 18.39
C ALA A 208 -0.07 -6.07 19.06
N LYS A 209 1.01 -6.49 18.39
CA LYS A 209 2.40 -6.38 18.90
C LYS A 209 2.87 -4.93 19.01
N THR A 210 2.33 -4.03 18.22
CA THR A 210 2.74 -2.62 18.17
C THR A 210 1.72 -1.68 18.83
N ASP A 211 0.76 -2.22 19.56
CA ASP A 211 -0.32 -1.46 20.21
C ASP A 211 -1.08 -0.54 19.26
N CYS A 212 -1.28 -0.99 18.02
CA CYS A 212 -2.13 -0.33 17.04
C CYS A 212 -3.53 -0.94 17.13
N ARG A 213 -4.52 -0.13 17.49
CA ARG A 213 -5.91 -0.56 17.52
C ARG A 213 -6.50 -0.57 16.11
N ILE A 214 -7.00 -1.70 15.67
CA ILE A 214 -7.78 -1.82 14.43
C ILE A 214 -9.17 -1.24 14.67
N ILE A 215 -9.52 -0.13 14.00
CA ILE A 215 -10.84 0.50 14.03
C ILE A 215 -11.76 -0.17 13.02
N ASP A 216 -11.23 -0.45 11.82
CA ASP A 216 -11.97 -1.09 10.73
C ASP A 216 -11.07 -2.01 9.90
N ARG A 217 -11.72 -3.00 9.30
CA ARG A 217 -11.13 -3.91 8.31
C ARG A 217 -12.09 -4.08 7.15
N THR A 218 -11.71 -3.61 5.98
CA THR A 218 -12.42 -3.86 4.73
C THR A 218 -11.59 -4.75 3.82
N LEU A 219 -12.13 -5.91 3.44
CA LEU A 219 -11.52 -6.84 2.49
C LEU A 219 -12.20 -6.71 1.13
N TRP A 220 -11.41 -6.56 0.08
CA TRP A 220 -11.91 -6.38 -1.28
C TRP A 220 -11.73 -7.65 -2.11
N LEU A 221 -12.83 -8.18 -2.65
CA LEU A 221 -12.80 -9.21 -3.70
C LEU A 221 -12.33 -8.61 -5.03
N ILE A 222 -12.86 -7.44 -5.38
CA ILE A 222 -12.43 -6.64 -6.53
C ILE A 222 -11.94 -5.29 -5.99
N ASN A 223 -10.64 -5.08 -6.00
CA ASN A 223 -9.97 -3.88 -5.52
C ASN A 223 -10.53 -2.63 -6.23
N PRO A 224 -10.79 -1.51 -5.53
CA PRO A 224 -11.22 -0.25 -6.13
C PRO A 224 -10.37 0.23 -7.30
N HIS A 225 -9.05 0.07 -7.22
CA HIS A 225 -8.14 0.42 -8.31
C HIS A 225 -8.40 -0.37 -9.61
N TYR A 226 -9.03 -1.55 -9.52
CA TYR A 226 -9.39 -2.34 -10.72
C TYR A 226 -10.49 -1.68 -11.55
N LYS A 227 -11.26 -0.73 -10.99
CA LYS A 227 -12.19 0.10 -11.77
C LYS A 227 -11.44 0.99 -12.74
N ALA A 228 -10.44 1.72 -12.28
CA ALA A 228 -9.61 2.58 -13.12
C ALA A 228 -8.76 1.75 -14.10
N LYS A 229 -8.26 0.59 -13.64
CA LYS A 229 -7.32 -0.24 -14.40
C LYS A 229 -7.98 -1.16 -15.42
N PHE A 230 -9.14 -1.73 -15.11
CA PHE A 230 -9.77 -2.80 -15.89
C PHE A 230 -11.26 -2.56 -16.17
N GLY A 231 -11.86 -1.48 -15.68
CA GLY A 231 -13.29 -1.21 -15.78
C GLY A 231 -14.15 -2.10 -14.88
N LEU A 232 -13.56 -2.83 -13.92
CA LEU A 232 -14.29 -3.75 -13.05
C LEU A 232 -14.97 -2.99 -11.90
N THR A 233 -16.24 -3.31 -11.61
CA THR A 233 -16.95 -2.72 -10.48
C THR A 233 -16.36 -3.25 -9.16
N PRO A 234 -15.88 -2.38 -8.26
CA PRO A 234 -15.35 -2.79 -6.97
C PRO A 234 -16.38 -3.56 -6.14
N ARG A 235 -15.93 -4.62 -5.47
CA ARG A 235 -16.77 -5.45 -4.61
C ARG A 235 -16.03 -5.82 -3.34
N ARG A 236 -16.67 -5.59 -2.20
CA ARG A 236 -16.18 -6.11 -0.92
C ARG A 236 -16.29 -7.63 -0.89
N LEU A 237 -15.41 -8.26 -0.13
CA LEU A 237 -15.49 -9.70 0.12
C LEU A 237 -16.76 -10.00 0.91
N PRO A 238 -17.61 -10.97 0.48
CA PRO A 238 -18.81 -11.35 1.22
C PRO A 238 -18.49 -11.78 2.66
N LEU A 239 -19.34 -11.42 3.62
CA LEU A 239 -19.13 -11.71 5.05
C LEU A 239 -18.87 -13.20 5.33
N LEU A 240 -19.56 -14.09 4.62
CA LEU A 240 -19.35 -15.54 4.72
C LEU A 240 -17.89 -15.94 4.45
N PHE A 241 -17.25 -15.28 3.49
CA PHE A 241 -15.84 -15.54 3.14
C PHE A 241 -14.86 -14.86 4.09
N CYS A 242 -15.24 -13.74 4.70
CA CYS A 242 -14.43 -13.05 5.70
C CYS A 242 -14.17 -13.90 6.96
N ASN A 243 -15.08 -14.83 7.30
CA ASN A 243 -14.98 -15.69 8.47
C ASN A 243 -14.06 -16.90 8.25
N SER A 244 -13.83 -17.30 7.01
CA SER A 244 -12.89 -18.38 6.67
C SER A 244 -11.49 -17.80 6.44
N ARG A 245 -10.51 -18.21 7.27
CA ARG A 245 -9.11 -17.78 7.12
C ARG A 245 -8.56 -18.09 5.73
N TRP A 246 -8.89 -19.26 5.21
CA TRP A 246 -8.46 -19.69 3.89
C TRP A 246 -9.08 -18.85 2.79
N LEU A 247 -10.42 -18.70 2.77
CA LEU A 247 -11.13 -17.93 1.74
C LEU A 247 -10.70 -16.46 1.74
N ARG A 248 -10.67 -15.79 2.91
CA ARG A 248 -10.28 -14.38 2.97
C ARG A 248 -8.86 -14.15 2.46
N SER A 249 -7.92 -15.03 2.78
CA SER A 249 -6.53 -14.90 2.34
C SER A 249 -6.35 -15.12 0.84
N HIS A 250 -7.14 -16.01 0.21
CA HIS A 250 -7.01 -16.31 -1.21
C HIS A 250 -7.87 -15.42 -2.12
N MET A 251 -8.92 -14.81 -1.58
CA MET A 251 -9.87 -14.01 -2.36
C MET A 251 -9.73 -12.50 -2.16
N SER A 252 -8.99 -12.03 -1.17
CA SER A 252 -8.80 -10.59 -0.95
C SER A 252 -7.73 -10.02 -1.87
N THR A 253 -8.16 -9.26 -2.87
CA THR A 253 -7.24 -8.56 -3.79
C THR A 253 -6.66 -7.28 -3.17
N SER A 254 -7.27 -6.78 -2.09
CA SER A 254 -6.74 -5.74 -1.21
C SER A 254 -7.36 -5.89 0.17
N CYS A 255 -6.53 -5.76 1.19
CA CYS A 255 -6.89 -5.71 2.60
C CYS A 255 -6.67 -4.28 3.07
N GLN A 256 -7.73 -3.61 3.48
CA GLN A 256 -7.71 -2.21 3.88
C GLN A 256 -8.08 -2.11 5.35
N TYR A 257 -7.25 -1.42 6.11
CA TYR A 257 -7.38 -1.24 7.54
C TYR A 257 -7.35 0.22 7.92
N MET A 258 -8.18 0.59 8.90
CA MET A 258 -8.09 1.85 9.61
C MET A 258 -7.60 1.56 11.03
N LEU A 259 -6.53 2.23 11.44
CA LEU A 259 -5.90 2.07 12.73
C LEU A 259 -5.92 3.38 13.52
N SER A 260 -6.04 3.26 14.85
CA SER A 260 -5.76 4.35 15.78
C SER A 260 -4.60 3.99 16.72
N VAL A 261 -3.97 5.01 17.27
CA VAL A 261 -2.99 4.83 18.32
C VAL A 261 -3.73 4.67 19.64
N THR A 262 -3.49 3.58 20.36
CA THR A 262 -3.97 3.48 21.75
C THR A 262 -3.10 4.38 22.60
N THR A 263 -3.63 5.51 23.05
CA THR A 263 -2.95 6.29 24.10
C THR A 263 -3.18 5.55 25.40
N HIS A 264 -2.12 4.98 25.97
CA HIS A 264 -2.15 4.62 27.39
C HIS A 264 -2.30 5.94 28.18
N THR A 265 -3.50 6.16 28.71
CA THR A 265 -3.76 7.18 29.75
C THR A 265 -3.17 6.70 31.05
#